data_61a68e257874fd04934e531ade9935f9
#
_entry.id   61a68e257874fd04934e531ade9935f9
#
_cell.length_a   1.000
_cell.length_b   1.000
_cell.length_c   1.000
_cell.angle_alpha   90.00
_cell.angle_beta   90.00
_cell.angle_gamma   90.00
#
_symmetry.space_group_name_H-M   'P 1'
#
loop_
_entity.id
_entity.type
_entity.pdbx_description
1 polymer ?
#
loop_
_entity_poly.entity_id
_entity_poly.type
_entity_poly.pdbx_seq_one_letter_code
_entity_poly.pdbx_strand_id
1 'polypeptide(L)'
;MADFTQQQKAILACTARNNLVHAVAKTGKTTVLARKYLNHQERPGTPKAIFITANALATERVVEHLQRITALSWQEELIGTFAEIGFKLLKRYHRELAYTKPPELVSDLSASADRDAARKTALEVHADQASVAFHEQWNQAFVQIMRRKNLATPRSLTIEAINLLTKVIQPELAGVRLLLADNVHDFGLEEMLALSTLQARMGQTFLSGNLNLAIYDRLQDLDPEHWLTLVHQDGIKSHPLTQLFGVGNTQGLFVLQLAAYNSKRVYETALTFSTDPASQMLVEVTVATREQMLQVILDMEAQLQLGIRRRLLAVILRNPDDTREMARNLKRPCFLQWDKNRLWHRTDVPTTGIVCTTPFEAPYLNPDYVVLPNCLNGYWPYQRERNAENCRRGFLRAVSSARNGVFFLIPDPSHALLPSPFLAEGCTPKLVTKAVTLKLGEKGETLATK
;
A
#
# COMPACT_ATOMS: atom_id res chain seq x y z
N MET A 1 8.65 -17.15 -18.84
CA MET A 1 8.32 -16.83 -17.42
C MET A 1 9.63 -16.54 -16.73
N ALA A 2 9.74 -15.42 -15.98
CA ALA A 2 10.92 -15.19 -15.16
C ALA A 2 11.05 -16.32 -14.13
N ASP A 3 12.25 -16.87 -13.99
CA ASP A 3 12.49 -17.92 -13.01
C ASP A 3 12.37 -17.36 -11.58
N PHE A 4 11.57 -18.02 -10.76
CA PHE A 4 11.49 -17.71 -9.33
C PHE A 4 12.84 -17.92 -8.65
N THR A 5 13.20 -17.01 -7.75
CA THR A 5 14.38 -17.17 -6.90
C THR A 5 14.24 -18.40 -5.99
N GLN A 6 15.36 -18.86 -5.43
CA GLN A 6 15.34 -19.96 -4.48
C GLN A 6 14.45 -19.67 -3.26
N GLN A 7 14.47 -18.42 -2.75
CA GLN A 7 13.60 -17.99 -1.66
C GLN A 7 12.12 -18.02 -2.06
N GLN A 8 11.77 -17.52 -3.24
CA GLN A 8 10.40 -17.58 -3.77
C GLN A 8 9.93 -19.03 -3.98
N LYS A 9 10.79 -19.92 -4.52
CA LYS A 9 10.50 -21.35 -4.66
C LYS A 9 10.24 -22.02 -3.32
N ALA A 10 10.99 -21.65 -2.27
CA ALA A 10 10.78 -22.15 -0.91
C ALA A 10 9.41 -21.75 -0.33
N ILE A 11 8.94 -20.52 -0.59
CA ILE A 11 7.60 -20.07 -0.21
C ILE A 11 6.52 -20.87 -0.95
N LEU A 12 6.67 -21.06 -2.25
CA LEU A 12 5.73 -21.81 -3.06
C LEU A 12 5.59 -23.27 -2.59
N ALA A 13 6.69 -23.89 -2.18
CA ALA A 13 6.73 -25.27 -1.65
C ALA A 13 6.32 -25.37 -0.17
N CYS A 14 6.22 -24.26 0.57
CA CYS A 14 5.96 -24.30 1.99
C CYS A 14 4.56 -24.80 2.32
N THR A 15 4.48 -25.73 3.29
CA THR A 15 3.24 -26.34 3.82
C THR A 15 2.92 -25.92 5.25
N ALA A 16 3.74 -25.09 5.89
CA ALA A 16 3.48 -24.59 7.23
C ALA A 16 2.14 -23.86 7.30
N ARG A 17 1.47 -23.96 8.47
CA ARG A 17 0.14 -23.38 8.65
C ARG A 17 0.16 -21.86 8.52
N ASN A 18 1.01 -21.20 9.29
CA ASN A 18 1.12 -19.75 9.35
C ASN A 18 2.45 -19.29 8.79
N ASN A 19 2.42 -18.41 7.81
CA ASN A 19 3.61 -17.95 7.09
C ASN A 19 3.59 -16.44 6.95
N LEU A 20 4.76 -15.82 7.17
CA LEU A 20 4.98 -14.40 6.97
C LEU A 20 6.06 -14.19 5.90
N VAL A 21 5.68 -13.58 4.79
CA VAL A 21 6.59 -13.15 3.72
C VAL A 21 6.96 -11.70 3.97
N HIS A 22 8.14 -11.47 4.49
CA HIS A 22 8.61 -10.11 4.78
C HIS A 22 9.73 -9.70 3.86
N ALA A 23 9.69 -8.45 3.43
CA ALA A 23 10.71 -7.91 2.54
C ALA A 23 10.48 -6.42 2.28
N VAL A 24 11.51 -5.74 1.83
CA VAL A 24 11.38 -4.38 1.29
C VAL A 24 10.52 -4.35 0.02
N ALA A 25 10.19 -3.15 -0.47
CA ALA A 25 9.50 -3.01 -1.75
C ALA A 25 10.29 -3.67 -2.90
N LYS A 26 9.58 -4.03 -3.98
CA LYS A 26 10.18 -4.58 -5.22
C LYS A 26 10.91 -5.93 -5.08
N THR A 27 10.60 -6.73 -4.09
CA THR A 27 11.16 -8.10 -3.92
C THR A 27 10.27 -9.20 -4.48
N GLY A 28 9.12 -8.85 -5.07
CA GLY A 28 8.20 -9.80 -5.67
C GLY A 28 7.27 -10.51 -4.68
N LYS A 29 6.96 -9.91 -3.51
CA LYS A 29 5.98 -10.45 -2.54
C LYS A 29 4.65 -10.79 -3.21
N THR A 30 4.01 -9.80 -3.84
CA THR A 30 2.74 -9.97 -4.54
C THR A 30 2.82 -11.06 -5.61
N THR A 31 3.93 -11.11 -6.36
CA THR A 31 4.16 -12.11 -7.42
C THR A 31 4.18 -13.54 -6.87
N VAL A 32 4.87 -13.76 -5.76
CA VAL A 32 4.96 -15.10 -5.17
C VAL A 32 3.64 -15.53 -4.54
N LEU A 33 2.90 -14.59 -3.90
CA LEU A 33 1.57 -14.88 -3.37
C LEU A 33 0.57 -15.18 -4.48
N ALA A 34 0.56 -14.40 -5.56
CA ALA A 34 -0.29 -14.66 -6.72
C ALA A 34 0.00 -16.04 -7.34
N ARG A 35 1.27 -16.44 -7.47
CA ARG A 35 1.61 -17.78 -7.94
C ARG A 35 1.19 -18.88 -6.97
N LYS A 36 1.31 -18.64 -5.65
CA LYS A 36 0.82 -19.57 -4.63
C LYS A 36 -0.70 -19.78 -4.75
N TYR A 37 -1.45 -18.70 -4.98
CA TYR A 37 -2.88 -18.74 -5.25
C TYR A 37 -3.19 -19.64 -6.45
N LEU A 38 -2.54 -19.41 -7.59
CA LEU A 38 -2.74 -20.20 -8.82
C LEU A 38 -2.41 -21.67 -8.59
N ASN A 39 -1.26 -21.97 -8.02
CA ASN A 39 -0.86 -23.35 -7.74
C ASN A 39 -1.86 -24.09 -6.85
N HIS A 40 -2.58 -23.35 -6.00
CA HIS A 40 -3.65 -23.91 -5.18
C HIS A 40 -4.91 -24.18 -6.01
N GLN A 41 -5.32 -23.23 -6.85
CA GLN A 41 -6.51 -23.32 -7.68
C GLN A 41 -6.38 -24.36 -8.81
N GLU A 42 -5.16 -24.58 -9.33
CA GLU A 42 -4.88 -25.55 -10.39
C GLU A 42 -4.98 -27.02 -9.94
N ARG A 43 -5.12 -27.29 -8.64
CA ARG A 43 -5.23 -28.65 -8.11
C ARG A 43 -6.71 -29.10 -8.07
N PRO A 44 -7.12 -30.13 -8.80
CA PRO A 44 -8.46 -30.64 -8.76
C PRO A 44 -8.91 -31.03 -7.33
N GLY A 45 -10.12 -30.64 -6.95
CA GLY A 45 -10.67 -30.99 -5.63
C GLY A 45 -10.08 -30.21 -4.46
N THR A 46 -9.22 -29.21 -4.70
CA THR A 46 -8.73 -28.35 -3.61
C THR A 46 -9.80 -27.39 -3.13
N PRO A 47 -9.83 -27.10 -1.83
CA PRO A 47 -10.66 -26.05 -1.26
C PRO A 47 -10.36 -24.70 -1.89
N LYS A 48 -11.35 -23.80 -1.91
CA LYS A 48 -11.16 -22.43 -2.40
C LYS A 48 -10.12 -21.67 -1.58
N ALA A 49 -9.46 -20.72 -2.22
CA ALA A 49 -8.52 -19.78 -1.59
C ALA A 49 -9.15 -18.38 -1.53
N ILE A 50 -8.73 -17.60 -0.54
CA ILE A 50 -9.02 -16.17 -0.42
C ILE A 50 -7.72 -15.40 -0.61
N PHE A 51 -7.77 -14.35 -1.43
CA PHE A 51 -6.65 -13.42 -1.58
C PHE A 51 -7.11 -12.01 -1.17
N ILE A 52 -6.65 -11.55 -0.01
CA ILE A 52 -7.01 -10.25 0.55
C ILE A 52 -5.91 -9.23 0.23
N THR A 53 -6.34 -8.04 -0.13
CA THR A 53 -5.47 -6.91 -0.47
C THR A 53 -5.82 -5.69 0.38
N ALA A 54 -4.87 -4.79 0.56
CA ALA A 54 -5.06 -3.62 1.41
C ALA A 54 -6.04 -2.58 0.82
N ASN A 55 -6.14 -2.50 -0.50
CA ASN A 55 -7.00 -1.53 -1.18
C ASN A 55 -7.32 -1.98 -2.62
N ALA A 56 -8.26 -1.29 -3.27
CA ALA A 56 -8.72 -1.64 -4.62
C ALA A 56 -7.61 -1.62 -5.68
N LEU A 57 -6.64 -0.70 -5.59
CA LEU A 57 -5.50 -0.68 -6.51
C LEU A 57 -4.60 -1.92 -6.36
N ALA A 58 -4.40 -2.35 -5.12
CA ALA A 58 -3.67 -3.59 -4.86
C ALA A 58 -4.43 -4.80 -5.44
N THR A 59 -5.77 -4.80 -5.33
CA THR A 59 -6.63 -5.81 -5.96
C THR A 59 -6.43 -5.83 -7.47
N GLU A 60 -6.55 -4.69 -8.13
CA GLU A 60 -6.38 -4.58 -9.60
C GLU A 60 -5.02 -5.12 -10.03
N ARG A 61 -3.96 -4.80 -9.29
CA ARG A 61 -2.61 -5.30 -9.58
C ARG A 61 -2.47 -6.80 -9.45
N VAL A 62 -3.06 -7.37 -8.41
CA VAL A 62 -3.09 -8.82 -8.24
C VAL A 62 -3.84 -9.46 -9.41
N VAL A 63 -5.02 -8.94 -9.75
CA VAL A 63 -5.85 -9.43 -10.85
C VAL A 63 -5.12 -9.31 -12.18
N GLU A 64 -4.51 -8.16 -12.51
CA GLU A 64 -3.71 -7.99 -13.73
C GLU A 64 -2.56 -9.01 -13.78
N HIS A 65 -1.88 -9.24 -12.66
CA HIS A 65 -0.79 -10.20 -12.60
C HIS A 65 -1.28 -11.62 -12.86
N LEU A 66 -2.40 -12.00 -12.30
CA LEU A 66 -3.04 -13.29 -12.50
C LEU A 66 -3.55 -13.46 -13.94
N GLN A 67 -4.18 -12.45 -14.52
CA GLN A 67 -4.68 -12.45 -15.91
C GLN A 67 -3.59 -12.63 -16.96
N ARG A 68 -2.36 -12.18 -16.66
CA ARG A 68 -1.20 -12.43 -17.56
C ARG A 68 -0.78 -13.89 -17.59
N ILE A 69 -1.18 -14.67 -16.59
CA ILE A 69 -0.74 -16.08 -16.44
C ILE A 69 -1.88 -17.04 -16.80
N THR A 70 -3.13 -16.66 -16.60
CA THR A 70 -4.29 -17.53 -16.74
C THR A 70 -5.51 -16.78 -17.24
N ALA A 71 -6.43 -17.50 -17.91
CA ALA A 71 -7.71 -16.98 -18.43
C ALA A 71 -8.87 -17.09 -17.42
N LEU A 72 -8.61 -17.23 -16.11
CA LEU A 72 -9.66 -17.37 -15.10
C LEU A 72 -10.59 -16.14 -15.05
N SER A 73 -11.86 -16.38 -14.78
CA SER A 73 -12.83 -15.31 -14.53
C SER A 73 -12.75 -14.85 -13.07
N TRP A 74 -12.17 -13.67 -12.88
CA TRP A 74 -11.92 -13.09 -11.54
C TRP A 74 -13.16 -12.56 -10.83
N GLN A 75 -14.27 -12.43 -11.51
CA GLN A 75 -15.51 -11.90 -10.92
C GLN A 75 -16.10 -12.85 -9.87
N GLU A 76 -15.87 -14.15 -10.03
CA GLU A 76 -16.36 -15.18 -9.12
C GLU A 76 -15.36 -15.57 -8.02
N GLU A 77 -14.11 -15.10 -8.14
CA GLU A 77 -13.04 -15.43 -7.21
C GLU A 77 -13.07 -14.56 -5.95
N LEU A 78 -12.65 -15.13 -4.83
CA LEU A 78 -12.51 -14.41 -3.55
C LEU A 78 -11.19 -13.62 -3.49
N ILE A 79 -11.04 -12.69 -4.41
CA ILE A 79 -9.90 -11.77 -4.50
C ILE A 79 -10.40 -10.35 -4.31
N GLY A 80 -9.78 -9.59 -3.41
CA GLY A 80 -10.15 -8.20 -3.15
C GLY A 80 -9.79 -7.72 -1.76
N THR A 81 -10.20 -6.52 -1.44
CA THR A 81 -10.23 -6.03 -0.06
C THR A 81 -11.29 -6.83 0.73
N PHE A 82 -11.23 -6.78 2.06
CA PHE A 82 -12.31 -7.36 2.87
C PHE A 82 -13.69 -6.85 2.46
N ALA A 83 -13.80 -5.55 2.19
CA ALA A 83 -15.06 -4.93 1.78
C ALA A 83 -15.53 -5.41 0.40
N GLU A 84 -14.62 -5.55 -0.59
CA GLU A 84 -14.95 -6.08 -1.92
C GLU A 84 -15.41 -7.55 -1.84
N ILE A 85 -14.71 -8.36 -1.04
CA ILE A 85 -15.10 -9.74 -0.78
C ILE A 85 -16.45 -9.78 -0.06
N GLY A 86 -16.62 -8.95 0.98
CA GLY A 86 -17.90 -8.81 1.69
C GLY A 86 -19.06 -8.47 0.77
N PHE A 87 -18.84 -7.56 -0.18
CA PHE A 87 -19.88 -7.20 -1.15
C PHE A 87 -20.22 -8.34 -2.11
N LYS A 88 -19.22 -9.06 -2.62
CA LYS A 88 -19.45 -10.24 -3.47
C LYS A 88 -20.27 -11.28 -2.73
N LEU A 89 -19.90 -11.55 -1.48
CA LEU A 89 -20.62 -12.50 -0.64
C LEU A 89 -22.03 -12.03 -0.28
N LEU A 90 -22.17 -10.74 0.06
CA LEU A 90 -23.44 -10.15 0.45
C LEU A 90 -24.46 -10.14 -0.69
N LYS A 91 -24.04 -9.90 -1.91
CA LYS A 91 -24.92 -10.04 -3.10
C LYS A 91 -25.53 -11.43 -3.20
N ARG A 92 -24.78 -12.46 -2.80
CA ARG A 92 -25.19 -13.86 -2.89
C ARG A 92 -25.92 -14.33 -1.63
N TYR A 93 -25.47 -13.92 -0.46
CA TYR A 93 -25.89 -14.43 0.84
C TYR A 93 -26.54 -13.35 1.73
N HIS A 94 -27.18 -12.34 1.14
CA HIS A 94 -27.76 -11.24 1.91
C HIS A 94 -28.86 -11.68 2.87
N ARG A 95 -29.65 -12.72 2.52
CA ARG A 95 -30.73 -13.24 3.37
C ARG A 95 -30.21 -13.93 4.62
N GLU A 96 -29.11 -14.66 4.52
CA GLU A 96 -28.44 -15.34 5.63
C GLU A 96 -27.89 -14.36 6.67
N LEU A 97 -27.65 -13.12 6.24
CA LEU A 97 -27.22 -12.01 7.10
C LEU A 97 -28.39 -11.11 7.53
N ALA A 98 -29.63 -11.56 7.34
CA ALA A 98 -30.84 -10.83 7.70
C ALA A 98 -31.04 -9.47 6.97
N TYR A 99 -30.54 -9.36 5.75
CA TYR A 99 -30.95 -8.29 4.84
C TYR A 99 -32.20 -8.70 4.06
N THR A 100 -33.14 -7.78 3.89
CA THR A 100 -34.38 -8.05 3.15
C THR A 100 -34.19 -8.14 1.64
N LYS A 101 -33.18 -7.43 1.13
CA LYS A 101 -32.73 -7.41 -0.28
C LYS A 101 -31.23 -7.09 -0.29
N PRO A 102 -30.53 -7.24 -1.44
CA PRO A 102 -29.16 -6.76 -1.54
C PRO A 102 -29.07 -5.29 -1.08
N PRO A 103 -28.21 -4.95 -0.12
CA PRO A 103 -28.18 -3.63 0.48
C PRO A 103 -27.69 -2.58 -0.51
N GLU A 104 -28.16 -1.36 -0.32
CA GLU A 104 -27.62 -0.19 -0.99
C GLU A 104 -26.27 0.19 -0.38
N LEU A 105 -25.33 0.55 -1.23
CA LEU A 105 -24.01 0.95 -0.81
C LEU A 105 -23.94 2.45 -0.50
N VAL A 106 -23.47 2.76 0.67
CA VAL A 106 -23.28 4.14 1.13
C VAL A 106 -21.86 4.35 1.64
N SER A 107 -21.41 5.59 1.68
CA SER A 107 -20.10 5.92 2.21
C SER A 107 -20.04 5.80 3.73
N ASP A 108 -18.86 5.47 4.29
CA ASP A 108 -18.66 5.50 5.74
C ASP A 108 -18.90 6.90 6.32
N LEU A 109 -18.66 7.95 5.52
CA LEU A 109 -18.95 9.33 5.90
C LEU A 109 -20.47 9.59 6.03
N SER A 110 -21.26 9.12 5.05
CA SER A 110 -22.72 9.25 5.12
C SER A 110 -23.35 8.44 6.25
N ALA A 111 -22.68 7.38 6.70
CA ALA A 111 -23.08 6.56 7.83
C ALA A 111 -22.43 6.99 9.16
N SER A 112 -21.78 8.15 9.24
CA SER A 112 -21.06 8.60 10.44
C SER A 112 -21.94 8.70 11.68
N ALA A 113 -23.16 9.24 11.55
CA ALA A 113 -24.12 9.34 12.66
C ALA A 113 -24.55 7.95 13.18
N ASP A 114 -24.69 6.96 12.30
CA ASP A 114 -25.02 5.58 12.66
C ASP A 114 -23.84 4.89 13.37
N ARG A 115 -22.64 5.21 12.93
CA ARG A 115 -21.41 4.74 13.57
C ARG A 115 -21.26 5.30 14.98
N ASP A 116 -21.56 6.60 15.17
CA ASP A 116 -21.53 7.23 16.48
C ASP A 116 -22.62 6.67 17.42
N ALA A 117 -23.81 6.41 16.89
CA ALA A 117 -24.89 5.76 17.64
C ALA A 117 -24.48 4.34 18.09
N ALA A 118 -23.88 3.55 17.21
CA ALA A 118 -23.37 2.21 17.53
C ALA A 118 -22.25 2.27 18.59
N ARG A 119 -21.36 3.27 18.50
CA ARG A 119 -20.31 3.49 19.49
C ARG A 119 -20.87 3.80 20.86
N LYS A 120 -21.90 4.65 20.92
CA LYS A 120 -22.59 4.99 22.17
C LYS A 120 -23.20 3.74 22.81
N THR A 121 -23.86 2.88 22.04
CA THR A 121 -24.39 1.59 22.52
C THR A 121 -23.27 0.68 23.08
N ALA A 122 -22.12 0.65 22.45
CA ALA A 122 -20.99 -0.14 22.97
C ALA A 122 -20.41 0.41 24.28
N LEU A 123 -20.39 1.75 24.43
CA LEU A 123 -19.94 2.42 25.66
C LEU A 123 -20.87 2.17 26.85
N GLU A 124 -22.16 1.92 26.62
CA GLU A 124 -23.11 1.55 27.69
C GLU A 124 -22.81 0.18 28.29
N VAL A 125 -22.12 -0.69 27.55
CA VAL A 125 -21.77 -2.06 27.97
C VAL A 125 -20.32 -2.16 28.40
N HIS A 126 -19.41 -1.47 27.72
CA HIS A 126 -17.97 -1.54 27.94
C HIS A 126 -17.37 -0.14 28.13
N ALA A 127 -16.87 0.15 29.33
CA ALA A 127 -16.24 1.44 29.63
C ALA A 127 -14.84 1.57 29.02
N ASP A 128 -14.11 0.46 28.86
CA ASP A 128 -12.78 0.45 28.27
C ASP A 128 -12.86 0.39 26.73
N GLN A 129 -12.65 1.55 26.11
CA GLN A 129 -12.67 1.71 24.66
C GLN A 129 -11.49 1.05 23.93
N ALA A 130 -10.44 0.69 24.64
CA ALA A 130 -9.29 -0.01 24.05
C ALA A 130 -9.48 -1.54 24.05
N SER A 131 -10.51 -2.05 24.74
CA SER A 131 -10.74 -3.49 24.82
C SER A 131 -11.27 -4.09 23.52
N VAL A 132 -10.87 -5.32 23.23
CA VAL A 132 -11.40 -6.10 22.08
C VAL A 132 -12.93 -6.24 22.20
N ALA A 133 -13.45 -6.45 23.41
CA ALA A 133 -14.88 -6.61 23.68
C ALA A 133 -15.68 -5.34 23.30
N PHE A 134 -15.14 -4.14 23.58
CA PHE A 134 -15.74 -2.88 23.13
C PHE A 134 -15.82 -2.81 21.61
N HIS A 135 -14.73 -3.12 20.91
CA HIS A 135 -14.70 -3.07 19.45
C HIS A 135 -15.64 -4.10 18.82
N GLU A 136 -15.71 -5.30 19.36
CA GLU A 136 -16.67 -6.32 18.90
C GLU A 136 -18.11 -5.86 19.08
N GLN A 137 -18.46 -5.32 20.26
CA GLN A 137 -19.80 -4.81 20.53
C GLN A 137 -20.15 -3.62 19.62
N TRP A 138 -19.23 -2.71 19.44
CA TRP A 138 -19.40 -1.57 18.51
C TRP A 138 -19.66 -2.04 17.08
N ASN A 139 -18.86 -2.97 16.58
CA ASN A 139 -19.00 -3.53 15.24
C ASN A 139 -20.34 -4.26 15.06
N GLN A 140 -20.75 -5.03 16.05
CA GLN A 140 -22.05 -5.72 16.04
C GLN A 140 -23.21 -4.73 16.00
N ALA A 141 -23.18 -3.71 16.85
CA ALA A 141 -24.22 -2.66 16.88
C ALA A 141 -24.29 -1.91 15.55
N PHE A 142 -23.14 -1.55 14.97
CA PHE A 142 -23.09 -0.85 13.69
C PHE A 142 -23.67 -1.69 12.55
N VAL A 143 -23.28 -2.96 12.44
CA VAL A 143 -23.82 -3.87 11.43
C VAL A 143 -25.32 -4.05 11.58
N GLN A 144 -25.84 -4.14 12.82
CA GLN A 144 -27.30 -4.24 13.05
C GLN A 144 -28.05 -3.00 12.57
N ILE A 145 -27.49 -1.80 12.78
CA ILE A 145 -28.09 -0.55 12.27
C ILE A 145 -28.11 -0.58 10.74
N MET A 146 -27.02 -0.97 10.11
CA MET A 146 -26.91 -1.07 8.65
C MET A 146 -27.94 -2.07 8.06
N ARG A 147 -28.06 -3.25 8.66
CA ARG A 147 -29.04 -4.27 8.25
C ARG A 147 -30.48 -3.77 8.35
N ARG A 148 -30.86 -3.10 9.46
CA ARG A 148 -32.20 -2.52 9.64
C ARG A 148 -32.54 -1.47 8.58
N LYS A 149 -31.55 -0.70 8.15
CA LYS A 149 -31.70 0.31 7.09
C LYS A 149 -31.55 -0.27 5.69
N ASN A 150 -31.19 -1.54 5.57
CA ASN A 150 -30.81 -2.20 4.34
C ASN A 150 -29.69 -1.46 3.57
N LEU A 151 -28.70 -0.97 4.31
CA LEU A 151 -27.53 -0.26 3.81
C LEU A 151 -26.27 -1.07 4.10
N ALA A 152 -25.21 -0.84 3.32
CA ALA A 152 -23.89 -1.37 3.59
C ALA A 152 -22.81 -0.28 3.36
N THR A 153 -21.80 -0.26 4.22
CA THR A 153 -20.61 0.58 4.07
C THR A 153 -19.39 -0.32 3.90
N PRO A 154 -18.25 0.19 3.42
CA PRO A 154 -17.00 -0.56 3.38
C PRO A 154 -16.65 -1.24 4.71
N ARG A 155 -16.84 -0.52 5.82
CA ARG A 155 -16.60 -1.06 7.15
C ARG A 155 -17.59 -2.19 7.51
N SER A 156 -18.89 -1.98 7.31
CA SER A 156 -19.87 -3.04 7.59
C SER A 156 -19.66 -4.26 6.70
N LEU A 157 -19.24 -4.07 5.44
CA LEU A 157 -18.92 -5.14 4.52
C LEU A 157 -17.71 -5.97 4.98
N THR A 158 -16.69 -5.33 5.55
CA THR A 158 -15.55 -6.03 6.15
C THR A 158 -16.01 -6.96 7.26
N ILE A 159 -16.85 -6.46 8.18
CA ILE A 159 -17.40 -7.24 9.28
C ILE A 159 -18.29 -8.38 8.76
N GLU A 160 -19.13 -8.11 7.77
CA GLU A 160 -20.01 -9.13 7.17
C GLU A 160 -19.24 -10.20 6.41
N ALA A 161 -18.14 -9.83 5.74
CA ALA A 161 -17.24 -10.80 5.11
C ALA A 161 -16.72 -11.80 6.14
N ILE A 162 -16.26 -11.30 7.30
CA ILE A 162 -15.76 -12.14 8.38
C ILE A 162 -16.88 -13.06 8.89
N ASN A 163 -18.06 -12.50 9.17
CA ASN A 163 -19.20 -13.27 9.65
C ASN A 163 -19.53 -14.43 8.71
N LEU A 164 -19.59 -14.18 7.40
CA LEU A 164 -19.87 -15.23 6.40
C LEU A 164 -18.75 -16.25 6.32
N LEU A 165 -17.50 -15.81 6.27
CA LEU A 165 -16.34 -16.68 6.14
C LEU A 165 -16.07 -17.53 7.40
N THR A 166 -16.53 -17.06 8.58
CA THR A 166 -16.27 -17.74 9.85
C THR A 166 -17.43 -18.59 10.35
N LYS A 167 -18.68 -18.28 10.00
CA LYS A 167 -19.85 -19.01 10.50
C LYS A 167 -20.17 -20.30 9.76
N VAL A 168 -19.43 -20.61 8.68
CA VAL A 168 -19.57 -21.87 7.93
C VAL A 168 -21.04 -22.16 7.55
N ILE A 169 -21.79 -21.12 7.20
CA ILE A 169 -23.22 -21.24 6.86
C ILE A 169 -23.40 -21.93 5.51
N GLN A 170 -22.41 -21.78 4.61
CA GLN A 170 -22.47 -22.30 3.25
C GLN A 170 -21.37 -23.32 2.99
N PRO A 171 -21.69 -24.50 2.41
CA PRO A 171 -20.69 -25.54 2.07
C PRO A 171 -19.55 -25.02 1.19
N GLU A 172 -19.86 -24.08 0.30
CA GLU A 172 -18.90 -23.45 -0.62
C GLU A 172 -17.85 -22.59 0.08
N LEU A 173 -18.22 -21.96 1.22
CA LEU A 173 -17.32 -21.18 2.05
C LEU A 173 -16.60 -22.06 3.07
N ALA A 174 -17.25 -23.15 3.51
CA ALA A 174 -16.64 -24.16 4.39
C ALA A 174 -15.38 -24.80 3.77
N GLY A 175 -15.32 -24.83 2.43
CA GLY A 175 -14.19 -25.38 1.68
C GLY A 175 -12.97 -24.45 1.60
N VAL A 176 -13.04 -23.20 2.07
CA VAL A 176 -11.88 -22.28 2.03
C VAL A 176 -10.82 -22.72 3.04
N ARG A 177 -9.61 -22.97 2.56
CA ARG A 177 -8.50 -23.48 3.39
C ARG A 177 -7.20 -22.67 3.24
N LEU A 178 -7.06 -21.87 2.20
CA LEU A 178 -5.90 -21.02 1.96
C LEU A 178 -6.28 -19.56 2.06
N LEU A 179 -5.58 -18.84 2.94
CA LEU A 179 -5.67 -17.39 3.09
C LEU A 179 -4.36 -16.76 2.64
N LEU A 180 -4.45 -15.84 1.71
CA LEU A 180 -3.35 -14.99 1.26
C LEU A 180 -3.72 -13.55 1.57
N ALA A 181 -2.82 -12.78 2.19
CA ALA A 181 -3.02 -11.37 2.44
C ALA A 181 -1.77 -10.58 2.06
N ASP A 182 -1.91 -9.61 1.16
CA ASP A 182 -0.81 -8.80 0.65
C ASP A 182 -0.84 -7.38 1.21
N ASN A 183 0.35 -6.86 1.53
CA ASN A 183 0.54 -5.54 2.11
C ASN A 183 -0.23 -5.33 3.43
N VAL A 184 -0.22 -6.33 4.31
CA VAL A 184 -0.95 -6.26 5.59
C VAL A 184 -0.50 -5.11 6.51
N HIS A 185 0.66 -4.50 6.25
CA HIS A 185 1.10 -3.28 6.93
C HIS A 185 0.24 -2.05 6.62
N ASP A 186 -0.65 -2.14 5.64
CA ASP A 186 -1.64 -1.12 5.27
C ASP A 186 -3.06 -1.47 5.76
N PHE A 187 -3.20 -2.51 6.57
CA PHE A 187 -4.50 -2.89 7.15
C PHE A 187 -4.79 -2.05 8.39
N GLY A 188 -6.03 -1.59 8.51
CA GLY A 188 -6.54 -0.97 9.73
C GLY A 188 -6.82 -2.00 10.82
N LEU A 189 -7.15 -1.54 12.02
CA LEU A 189 -7.38 -2.40 13.19
C LEU A 189 -8.45 -3.48 12.92
N GLU A 190 -9.55 -3.12 12.29
CA GLU A 190 -10.63 -4.07 12.01
C GLU A 190 -10.23 -5.16 11.02
N GLU A 191 -9.48 -4.75 9.99
CA GLU A 191 -8.96 -5.68 9.00
C GLU A 191 -7.93 -6.64 9.63
N MET A 192 -7.13 -6.15 10.60
CA MET A 192 -6.17 -6.97 11.35
C MET A 192 -6.87 -7.96 12.28
N LEU A 193 -7.92 -7.54 13.00
CA LEU A 193 -8.75 -8.42 13.81
C LEU A 193 -9.46 -9.48 12.96
N ALA A 194 -9.97 -9.05 11.79
CA ALA A 194 -10.55 -9.93 10.78
C ALA A 194 -9.55 -10.99 10.33
N LEU A 195 -8.36 -10.56 9.99
CA LEU A 195 -7.28 -11.42 9.53
C LEU A 195 -6.91 -12.47 10.59
N SER A 196 -6.75 -12.05 11.84
CA SER A 196 -6.45 -12.94 12.97
C SER A 196 -7.56 -13.99 13.17
N THR A 197 -8.83 -13.57 13.08
CA THR A 197 -9.99 -14.47 13.19
C THR A 197 -10.00 -15.51 12.08
N LEU A 198 -9.74 -15.11 10.84
CA LEU A 198 -9.65 -16.01 9.70
C LEU A 198 -8.44 -16.94 9.81
N GLN A 199 -7.28 -16.41 10.18
CA GLN A 199 -6.05 -17.19 10.34
C GLN A 199 -6.23 -18.37 11.30
N ALA A 200 -6.95 -18.17 12.40
CA ALA A 200 -7.24 -19.23 13.36
C ALA A 200 -8.03 -20.41 12.77
N ARG A 201 -8.79 -20.19 11.68
CA ARG A 201 -9.66 -21.17 11.04
C ARG A 201 -9.12 -21.75 9.73
N MET A 202 -8.13 -21.10 9.12
CA MET A 202 -7.57 -21.54 7.85
C MET A 202 -6.59 -22.71 8.04
N GLY A 203 -6.52 -23.57 7.03
CA GLY A 203 -5.51 -24.64 6.98
C GLY A 203 -4.11 -24.11 6.72
N GLN A 204 -4.03 -23.05 5.89
CA GLN A 204 -2.77 -22.41 5.56
C GLN A 204 -2.96 -20.90 5.35
N THR A 205 -2.02 -20.10 5.85
CA THR A 205 -2.05 -18.65 5.75
C THR A 205 -0.69 -18.13 5.29
N PHE A 206 -0.69 -17.21 4.34
CA PHE A 206 0.48 -16.44 3.92
C PHE A 206 0.17 -14.94 4.01
N LEU A 207 0.85 -14.26 4.90
CA LEU A 207 0.77 -12.82 5.06
C LEU A 207 1.99 -12.17 4.44
N SER A 208 1.85 -11.06 3.75
CA SER A 208 3.00 -10.31 3.27
C SER A 208 2.98 -8.86 3.74
N GLY A 209 4.16 -8.33 4.04
CA GLY A 209 4.27 -6.94 4.46
C GLY A 209 5.70 -6.48 4.74
N ASN A 210 5.82 -5.23 5.16
CA ASN A 210 7.08 -4.63 5.59
C ASN A 210 6.82 -3.50 6.60
N LEU A 211 7.30 -3.67 7.81
CA LEU A 211 7.17 -2.67 8.87
C LEU A 211 7.77 -1.30 8.50
N ASN A 212 8.88 -1.29 7.76
CA ASN A 212 9.52 -0.04 7.33
C ASN A 212 8.66 0.78 6.36
N LEU A 213 7.60 0.21 5.81
CA LEU A 213 6.62 0.89 4.94
C LEU A 213 5.28 1.15 5.65
N ALA A 214 5.10 0.65 6.85
CA ALA A 214 3.90 0.87 7.65
C ALA A 214 3.86 2.31 8.15
N ILE A 215 2.88 3.07 7.71
CA ILE A 215 2.70 4.47 8.12
C ILE A 215 1.59 4.50 9.17
N TYR A 216 1.84 5.19 10.29
CA TYR A 216 0.78 5.50 11.24
C TYR A 216 -0.15 6.54 10.62
N ASP A 217 -1.43 6.22 10.52
CA ASP A 217 -2.47 7.15 10.09
C ASP A 217 -3.72 6.96 10.92
N ARG A 218 -3.99 7.95 11.77
CA ARG A 218 -5.15 7.94 12.67
C ARG A 218 -6.49 7.95 11.91
N LEU A 219 -6.55 8.58 10.74
CA LEU A 219 -7.80 8.66 9.96
C LEU A 219 -8.16 7.33 9.31
N GLN A 220 -7.14 6.52 9.02
CA GLN A 220 -7.29 5.20 8.43
C GLN A 220 -7.18 4.06 9.45
N ASP A 221 -7.02 4.39 10.73
CA ASP A 221 -6.83 3.41 11.81
C ASP A 221 -5.58 2.53 11.62
N LEU A 222 -4.56 3.08 10.96
CA LEU A 222 -3.31 2.39 10.70
C LEU A 222 -2.35 2.60 11.86
N ASP A 223 -1.87 1.50 12.43
CA ASP A 223 -0.82 1.51 13.45
C ASP A 223 0.21 0.40 13.15
N PRO A 224 1.49 0.75 13.01
CA PRO A 224 2.56 -0.25 12.88
C PRO A 224 2.61 -1.28 14.01
N GLU A 225 2.09 -0.97 15.20
CA GLU A 225 2.03 -1.92 16.32
C GLU A 225 1.10 -3.10 16.01
N HIS A 226 0.01 -2.88 15.26
CA HIS A 226 -0.88 -3.97 14.85
C HIS A 226 -0.14 -5.01 13.99
N TRP A 227 0.77 -4.55 13.14
CA TRP A 227 1.64 -5.43 12.37
C TRP A 227 2.58 -6.25 13.25
N LEU A 228 3.19 -5.61 14.26
CA LEU A 228 4.09 -6.29 15.19
C LEU A 228 3.38 -7.40 15.96
N THR A 229 2.13 -7.19 16.34
CA THR A 229 1.32 -8.20 17.01
C THR A 229 1.15 -9.46 16.16
N LEU A 230 0.95 -9.31 14.85
CA LEU A 230 0.89 -10.45 13.93
C LEU A 230 2.25 -11.14 13.76
N VAL A 231 3.32 -10.35 13.62
CA VAL A 231 4.68 -10.88 13.39
C VAL A 231 5.19 -11.70 14.57
N HIS A 232 4.83 -11.31 15.78
CA HIS A 232 5.26 -11.97 17.02
C HIS A 232 4.34 -13.10 17.49
N GLN A 233 3.34 -13.48 16.68
CA GLN A 233 2.52 -14.65 17.02
C GLN A 233 3.36 -15.94 17.00
N ASP A 234 3.18 -16.76 18.00
CA ASP A 234 3.85 -18.06 18.07
C ASP A 234 3.48 -18.96 16.87
N GLY A 235 4.46 -19.68 16.37
CA GLY A 235 4.28 -20.64 15.28
C GLY A 235 4.20 -20.03 13.87
N ILE A 236 4.51 -18.74 13.70
CA ILE A 236 4.65 -18.13 12.37
C ILE A 236 6.02 -18.48 11.77
N LYS A 237 6.01 -19.09 10.59
CA LYS A 237 7.20 -19.32 9.78
C LYS A 237 7.54 -18.08 8.96
N SER A 238 8.71 -17.51 9.24
CA SER A 238 9.22 -16.31 8.55
C SER A 238 9.92 -16.66 7.24
N HIS A 239 9.64 -15.91 6.19
CA HIS A 239 10.20 -16.07 4.85
C HIS A 239 10.73 -14.73 4.34
N PRO A 240 12.04 -14.46 4.48
CA PRO A 240 12.64 -13.25 3.94
C PRO A 240 12.76 -13.34 2.42
N LEU A 241 12.44 -12.24 1.72
CA LEU A 241 12.81 -12.03 0.33
C LEU A 241 13.85 -10.92 0.26
N THR A 242 15.05 -11.26 -0.20
CA THR A 242 16.21 -10.37 -0.18
C THR A 242 16.61 -9.85 -1.55
N GLN A 243 16.09 -10.45 -2.64
CA GLN A 243 16.40 -10.02 -3.99
C GLN A 243 15.44 -8.93 -4.46
N LEU A 244 16.00 -7.79 -4.87
CA LEU A 244 15.29 -6.66 -5.47
C LEU A 244 15.18 -6.85 -6.99
N PHE A 245 13.99 -6.53 -7.53
CA PHE A 245 13.72 -6.58 -8.97
C PHE A 245 13.35 -5.19 -9.50
N GLY A 246 13.96 -4.79 -10.60
CA GLY A 246 13.66 -3.50 -11.25
C GLY A 246 13.96 -2.28 -10.36
N VAL A 247 14.92 -2.43 -9.47
CA VAL A 247 15.45 -1.35 -8.62
C VAL A 247 16.95 -1.32 -8.80
N GLY A 248 17.51 -0.18 -9.17
CA GLY A 248 18.96 -0.01 -9.26
C GLY A 248 19.62 -0.03 -7.89
N ASN A 249 20.90 -0.37 -7.89
CA ASN A 249 21.69 -0.48 -6.67
C ASN A 249 21.64 0.80 -5.82
N THR A 250 21.69 1.97 -6.45
CA THR A 250 21.71 3.26 -5.75
C THR A 250 20.44 3.53 -4.95
N GLN A 251 19.27 3.34 -5.57
CA GLN A 251 17.99 3.53 -4.88
C GLN A 251 17.79 2.48 -3.79
N GLY A 252 18.13 1.21 -4.07
CA GLY A 252 18.01 0.15 -3.10
C GLY A 252 18.89 0.37 -1.86
N LEU A 253 20.12 0.84 -2.05
CA LEU A 253 21.03 1.19 -0.95
C LEU A 253 20.54 2.41 -0.17
N PHE A 254 20.01 3.43 -0.84
CA PHE A 254 19.40 4.58 -0.20
C PHE A 254 18.24 4.16 0.72
N VAL A 255 17.32 3.35 0.20
CA VAL A 255 16.17 2.84 0.96
C VAL A 255 16.61 2.03 2.18
N LEU A 256 17.63 1.17 2.03
CA LEU A 256 18.18 0.39 3.13
C LEU A 256 18.80 1.25 4.22
N GLN A 257 19.62 2.20 3.85
CA GLN A 257 20.28 3.07 4.80
C GLN A 257 19.27 3.93 5.55
N LEU A 258 18.32 4.52 4.85
CA LEU A 258 17.25 5.28 5.47
C LEU A 258 16.41 4.42 6.43
N ALA A 259 16.09 3.18 6.03
CA ALA A 259 15.39 2.24 6.90
C ALA A 259 16.18 1.86 8.15
N ALA A 260 17.51 1.91 8.08
CA ALA A 260 18.39 1.61 9.22
C ALA A 260 18.23 2.59 10.40
N TYR A 261 17.69 3.76 10.17
CA TYR A 261 17.39 4.75 11.23
C TYR A 261 16.03 4.53 11.92
N ASN A 262 15.23 3.58 11.48
CA ASN A 262 13.99 3.24 12.17
C ASN A 262 14.30 2.43 13.45
N SER A 263 13.64 2.79 14.55
CA SER A 263 13.87 2.17 15.87
C SER A 263 13.35 0.74 15.96
N LYS A 264 12.23 0.47 15.28
CA LYS A 264 11.59 -0.85 15.22
C LYS A 264 11.95 -1.53 13.92
N ARG A 265 13.00 -2.36 13.95
CA ARG A 265 13.43 -3.18 12.83
C ARG A 265 12.96 -4.60 13.07
N VAL A 266 12.13 -5.11 12.17
CA VAL A 266 11.70 -6.50 12.28
C VAL A 266 12.74 -7.43 11.65
N TYR A 267 13.52 -6.95 10.67
CA TYR A 267 14.48 -7.81 9.95
C TYR A 267 15.63 -6.99 9.36
N GLU A 268 16.85 -7.35 9.74
CA GLU A 268 18.06 -6.98 9.04
C GLU A 268 18.39 -8.08 8.03
N THR A 269 18.06 -7.90 6.78
CA THR A 269 18.44 -8.83 5.72
C THR A 269 19.39 -8.16 4.75
N ALA A 270 20.51 -8.83 4.48
CA ALA A 270 21.38 -8.44 3.39
C ALA A 270 20.58 -8.51 2.09
N LEU A 271 20.45 -7.39 1.37
CA LEU A 271 19.78 -7.35 0.09
C LEU A 271 20.72 -7.72 -1.03
N THR A 272 20.23 -8.49 -1.98
CA THR A 272 20.88 -8.74 -3.26
C THR A 272 20.12 -8.00 -4.36
N PHE A 273 20.84 -7.45 -5.32
CA PHE A 273 20.27 -6.74 -6.44
C PHE A 273 20.24 -7.64 -7.66
N SER A 274 19.17 -7.59 -8.44
CA SER A 274 19.19 -8.20 -9.76
C SER A 274 20.23 -7.47 -10.62
N THR A 275 21.02 -8.21 -11.37
CA THR A 275 22.22 -7.76 -12.08
C THR A 275 21.98 -6.77 -13.22
N ASP A 276 20.80 -6.23 -13.38
CA ASP A 276 20.56 -5.21 -14.40
C ASP A 276 20.88 -3.82 -13.82
N PRO A 277 22.02 -3.23 -14.22
CA PRO A 277 22.42 -1.90 -13.77
C PRO A 277 21.67 -0.81 -14.51
N ALA A 278 20.47 -1.09 -15.02
CA ALA A 278 19.65 -0.06 -15.63
C ALA A 278 19.56 1.11 -14.66
N SER A 279 20.27 2.13 -15.00
CA SER A 279 20.57 3.38 -14.32
C SER A 279 19.34 3.98 -13.66
N GLN A 280 19.06 3.55 -12.45
CA GLN A 280 18.13 4.32 -11.63
C GLN A 280 18.85 5.54 -11.08
N MET A 281 18.27 6.69 -11.33
CA MET A 281 18.85 7.97 -10.94
C MET A 281 18.25 8.41 -9.61
N LEU A 282 19.12 8.76 -8.66
CA LEU A 282 18.77 9.65 -7.56
C LEU A 282 19.32 11.01 -7.93
N VAL A 283 18.46 11.98 -8.12
CA VAL A 283 18.85 13.32 -8.61
C VAL A 283 18.39 14.37 -7.62
N GLU A 284 19.31 15.17 -7.12
CA GLU A 284 19.01 16.39 -6.38
C GLU A 284 18.93 17.57 -7.35
N VAL A 285 17.82 18.32 -7.27
CA VAL A 285 17.58 19.52 -8.08
C VAL A 285 17.36 20.69 -7.17
N THR A 286 18.25 21.68 -7.23
CA THR A 286 18.12 22.91 -6.47
C THR A 286 17.08 23.83 -7.09
N VAL A 287 16.15 24.33 -6.28
CA VAL A 287 15.09 25.26 -6.70
C VAL A 287 15.04 26.46 -5.76
N ALA A 288 15.04 27.67 -6.33
CA ALA A 288 15.06 28.91 -5.57
C ALA A 288 13.63 29.38 -5.18
N THR A 289 12.66 29.16 -6.05
CA THR A 289 11.29 29.61 -5.84
C THR A 289 10.27 28.51 -6.11
N ARG A 290 9.03 28.72 -5.65
CA ARG A 290 7.91 27.83 -5.91
C ARG A 290 7.58 27.77 -7.40
N GLU A 291 7.65 28.90 -8.09
CA GLU A 291 7.40 28.99 -9.53
C GLU A 291 8.44 28.17 -10.29
N GLN A 292 9.70 28.28 -9.92
CA GLN A 292 10.78 27.47 -10.49
C GLN A 292 10.55 25.99 -10.23
N MET A 293 10.11 25.61 -9.04
CA MET A 293 9.79 24.23 -8.70
C MET A 293 8.68 23.68 -9.61
N LEU A 294 7.60 24.44 -9.82
CA LEU A 294 6.51 24.04 -10.73
C LEU A 294 7.00 23.90 -12.16
N GLN A 295 7.82 24.84 -12.63
CA GLN A 295 8.37 24.81 -13.99
C GLN A 295 9.29 23.59 -14.19
N VAL A 296 10.15 23.27 -13.23
CA VAL A 296 11.01 22.06 -13.25
C VAL A 296 10.18 20.80 -13.40
N ILE A 297 9.10 20.69 -12.62
CA ILE A 297 8.22 19.50 -12.70
C ILE A 297 7.56 19.40 -14.10
N LEU A 298 7.10 20.50 -14.67
CA LEU A 298 6.50 20.51 -16.00
C LEU A 298 7.53 20.20 -17.09
N ASP A 299 8.74 20.73 -16.98
CA ASP A 299 9.82 20.47 -17.94
C ASP A 299 10.24 19.00 -17.95
N MET A 300 10.15 18.31 -16.79
CA MET A 300 10.39 16.88 -16.71
C MET A 300 9.44 16.07 -17.59
N GLU A 301 8.20 16.52 -17.83
CA GLU A 301 7.26 15.82 -18.72
C GLU A 301 7.82 15.69 -20.14
N ALA A 302 8.37 16.77 -20.66
CA ALA A 302 8.99 16.79 -21.98
C ALA A 302 10.33 16.05 -22.01
N GLN A 303 11.21 16.32 -21.03
CA GLN A 303 12.55 15.74 -20.97
C GLN A 303 12.53 14.21 -20.79
N LEU A 304 11.62 13.70 -19.97
CA LEU A 304 11.45 12.26 -19.75
C LEU A 304 10.55 11.62 -20.81
N GLN A 305 10.02 12.40 -21.73
CA GLN A 305 9.14 11.95 -22.82
C GLN A 305 7.95 11.12 -22.31
N LEU A 306 7.31 11.57 -21.21
CA LEU A 306 6.33 10.79 -20.48
C LEU A 306 5.18 10.30 -21.37
N GLY A 307 4.63 11.17 -22.19
CA GLY A 307 3.54 10.82 -23.11
C GLY A 307 3.97 9.83 -24.20
N ILE A 308 5.14 10.08 -24.84
CA ILE A 308 5.64 9.27 -25.95
C ILE A 308 6.00 7.86 -25.48
N ARG A 309 6.67 7.76 -24.34
CA ARG A 309 7.13 6.48 -23.77
C ARG A 309 6.11 5.82 -22.87
N ARG A 310 4.92 6.38 -22.74
CA ARG A 310 3.86 5.93 -21.82
C ARG A 310 4.38 5.71 -20.41
N ARG A 311 5.08 6.71 -19.88
CA ARG A 311 5.67 6.70 -18.55
C ARG A 311 4.88 7.57 -17.59
N LEU A 312 4.90 7.21 -16.31
CA LEU A 312 4.22 7.92 -15.23
C LEU A 312 5.25 8.59 -14.31
N LEU A 313 5.07 9.89 -14.08
CA LEU A 313 5.78 10.67 -13.07
C LEU A 313 4.85 10.98 -11.91
N ALA A 314 5.14 10.46 -10.73
CA ALA A 314 4.41 10.78 -9.51
C ALA A 314 5.07 11.93 -8.76
N VAL A 315 4.33 13.02 -8.57
CA VAL A 315 4.70 14.12 -7.69
C VAL A 315 4.13 13.82 -6.31
N ILE A 316 4.99 13.48 -5.36
CA ILE A 316 4.57 12.96 -4.07
C ILE A 316 4.71 14.05 -3.00
N LEU A 317 3.59 14.36 -2.38
CA LEU A 317 3.50 15.29 -1.26
C LEU A 317 3.06 14.56 0.00
N ARG A 318 3.39 15.12 1.15
CA ARG A 318 3.22 14.49 2.44
C ARG A 318 1.77 14.24 2.82
N ASN A 319 0.88 15.15 2.46
CA ASN A 319 -0.53 15.11 2.85
C ASN A 319 -1.48 15.42 1.67
N PRO A 320 -2.77 15.06 1.79
CA PRO A 320 -3.74 15.25 0.73
C PRO A 320 -4.01 16.70 0.33
N ASP A 321 -3.93 17.64 1.28
CA ASP A 321 -4.26 19.04 0.98
C ASP A 321 -3.15 19.68 0.14
N ASP A 322 -1.89 19.47 0.53
CA ASP A 322 -0.74 19.87 -0.28
C ASP A 322 -0.79 19.21 -1.68
N THR A 323 -1.22 17.94 -1.74
CA THR A 323 -1.35 17.20 -2.99
C THR A 323 -2.40 17.82 -3.91
N ARG A 324 -3.57 18.17 -3.39
CA ARG A 324 -4.63 18.86 -4.15
C ARG A 324 -4.19 20.25 -4.60
N GLU A 325 -3.49 20.98 -3.75
CA GLU A 325 -2.95 22.29 -4.08
C GLU A 325 -1.91 22.20 -5.21
N MET A 326 -0.97 21.27 -5.10
CA MET A 326 0.05 21.03 -6.13
C MET A 326 -0.59 20.64 -7.46
N ALA A 327 -1.56 19.72 -7.44
CA ALA A 327 -2.28 19.29 -8.63
C ALA A 327 -2.99 20.45 -9.34
N ARG A 328 -3.63 21.35 -8.57
CA ARG A 328 -4.25 22.58 -9.11
C ARG A 328 -3.24 23.49 -9.76
N ASN A 329 -2.10 23.73 -9.11
CA ASN A 329 -1.04 24.61 -9.61
C ASN A 329 -0.39 24.06 -10.88
N LEU A 330 -0.16 22.76 -10.95
CA LEU A 330 0.38 22.08 -12.12
C LEU A 330 -0.68 21.84 -13.22
N LYS A 331 -1.98 22.01 -12.92
CA LYS A 331 -3.10 21.62 -13.78
C LYS A 331 -2.99 20.14 -14.22
N ARG A 332 -2.70 19.27 -13.26
CA ARG A 332 -2.52 17.82 -13.46
C ARG A 332 -3.44 17.03 -12.56
N PRO A 333 -3.73 15.76 -12.89
CA PRO A 333 -4.54 14.87 -12.06
C PRO A 333 -4.02 14.78 -10.63
N CYS A 334 -4.97 14.73 -9.68
CA CYS A 334 -4.71 14.38 -8.29
C CYS A 334 -5.26 12.98 -8.04
N PHE A 335 -4.40 12.07 -7.60
CA PHE A 335 -4.81 10.73 -7.27
C PHE A 335 -4.67 10.51 -5.76
N LEU A 336 -5.82 10.43 -5.09
CA LEU A 336 -5.94 10.20 -3.66
C LEU A 336 -7.00 9.14 -3.46
N GLN A 337 -6.61 7.98 -2.98
CA GLN A 337 -7.52 6.88 -2.70
C GLN A 337 -8.11 6.96 -1.28
N TRP A 338 -8.28 8.18 -0.76
CA TRP A 338 -8.79 8.45 0.58
C TRP A 338 -10.20 7.95 0.82
N ASP A 339 -10.87 7.65 -0.24
CA ASP A 339 -12.23 7.20 -0.16
C ASP A 339 -12.22 5.67 -0.19
N LYS A 340 -12.11 5.03 1.00
CA LYS A 340 -12.51 3.62 1.16
C LYS A 340 -13.91 3.35 0.58
N ASN A 341 -14.64 4.43 0.27
CA ASN A 341 -15.97 4.45 -0.32
C ASN A 341 -16.00 4.25 -1.84
N ARG A 342 -14.86 4.30 -2.53
CA ARG A 342 -14.78 4.01 -3.97
C ARG A 342 -14.54 2.54 -4.26
N LEU A 343 -15.22 1.66 -3.54
CA LEU A 343 -15.16 0.21 -3.76
C LEU A 343 -15.58 -0.21 -5.18
N TRP A 344 -16.31 0.64 -5.88
CA TRP A 344 -17.11 0.26 -7.04
C TRP A 344 -16.75 0.97 -8.32
N HIS A 345 -15.97 2.01 -8.26
CA HIS A 345 -15.52 2.72 -9.44
C HIS A 345 -14.08 2.33 -9.73
N ARG A 346 -13.89 1.69 -10.87
CA ARG A 346 -12.60 1.66 -11.55
C ARG A 346 -12.18 3.11 -11.66
N THR A 347 -11.38 3.57 -10.73
CA THR A 347 -10.75 4.89 -10.84
C THR A 347 -9.90 4.80 -12.08
N ASP A 348 -10.01 5.75 -12.99
CA ASP A 348 -9.05 5.92 -14.08
C ASP A 348 -7.70 6.19 -13.45
N VAL A 349 -6.99 5.11 -13.15
CA VAL A 349 -5.64 5.17 -12.56
C VAL A 349 -4.73 5.76 -13.63
N PRO A 350 -4.11 6.91 -13.38
CA PRO A 350 -3.20 7.48 -14.32
C PRO A 350 -2.06 6.52 -14.63
N THR A 351 -1.87 6.21 -15.92
CA THR A 351 -0.80 5.30 -16.36
C THR A 351 0.32 6.03 -17.09
N THR A 352 0.10 7.31 -17.43
CA THR A 352 1.05 8.15 -18.19
C THR A 352 0.96 9.59 -17.75
N GLY A 353 2.03 10.37 -17.99
CA GLY A 353 2.08 11.80 -17.70
C GLY A 353 2.44 12.09 -16.25
N ILE A 354 1.98 13.22 -15.72
CA ILE A 354 2.22 13.65 -14.34
C ILE A 354 0.97 13.41 -13.52
N VAL A 355 1.16 12.86 -12.30
CA VAL A 355 0.11 12.71 -11.29
C VAL A 355 0.61 13.18 -9.93
N CYS A 356 -0.24 13.92 -9.20
CA CYS A 356 0.05 14.29 -7.81
C CYS A 356 -0.60 13.27 -6.87
N THR A 357 0.16 12.81 -5.86
CA THR A 357 -0.30 11.77 -4.93
C THR A 357 0.43 11.86 -3.59
N THR A 358 0.08 10.99 -2.64
CA THR A 358 0.76 10.88 -1.35
C THR A 358 1.66 9.63 -1.29
N PRO A 359 2.53 9.50 -0.29
CA PRO A 359 3.32 8.29 -0.07
C PRO A 359 2.46 7.05 0.12
N PHE A 360 1.21 7.24 0.52
CA PHE A 360 0.28 6.15 0.78
C PHE A 360 -0.13 5.44 -0.52
N GLU A 361 -0.50 6.21 -1.54
CA GLU A 361 -0.96 5.68 -2.82
C GLU A 361 0.17 5.37 -3.82
N ALA A 362 1.30 6.09 -3.69
CA ALA A 362 2.40 6.01 -4.66
C ALA A 362 2.88 4.59 -5.00
N PRO A 363 3.04 3.64 -4.06
CA PRO A 363 3.44 2.27 -4.36
C PRO A 363 2.44 1.54 -5.27
N TYR A 364 1.17 1.89 -5.15
CA TYR A 364 0.09 1.27 -5.94
C TYR A 364 -0.02 1.86 -7.35
N LEU A 365 0.41 3.09 -7.56
CA LEU A 365 0.58 3.67 -8.89
C LEU A 365 1.76 3.07 -9.66
N ASN A 366 2.79 2.59 -8.92
CA ASN A 366 4.01 2.01 -9.47
C ASN A 366 4.65 2.90 -10.54
N PRO A 367 4.93 4.18 -10.24
CA PRO A 367 5.38 5.16 -11.21
C PRO A 367 6.76 4.82 -11.77
N ASP A 368 7.03 5.28 -12.98
CA ASP A 368 8.37 5.19 -13.56
C ASP A 368 9.33 6.14 -12.84
N TYR A 369 8.85 7.34 -12.54
CA TYR A 369 9.63 8.37 -11.84
C TYR A 369 8.85 8.95 -10.68
N VAL A 370 9.60 9.40 -9.67
CA VAL A 370 9.06 10.09 -8.50
C VAL A 370 9.74 11.44 -8.36
N VAL A 371 8.95 12.47 -8.07
CA VAL A 371 9.44 13.78 -7.63
C VAL A 371 8.97 14.04 -6.21
N LEU A 372 9.88 14.44 -5.34
CA LEU A 372 9.63 14.94 -4.00
C LEU A 372 9.84 16.45 -3.98
N PRO A 373 8.79 17.28 -4.17
CA PRO A 373 8.94 18.70 -4.47
C PRO A 373 9.39 19.54 -3.28
N ASN A 374 9.13 19.16 -2.07
CA ASN A 374 9.48 19.90 -0.87
C ASN A 374 10.45 19.08 0.00
N CYS A 375 11.62 18.74 -0.55
CA CYS A 375 12.59 17.93 0.16
C CYS A 375 13.44 18.76 1.14
N LEU A 376 12.79 19.40 2.10
CA LEU A 376 13.39 20.31 3.08
C LEU A 376 13.06 19.91 4.52
N ASN A 377 13.93 20.35 5.43
CA ASN A 377 13.73 20.20 6.86
C ASN A 377 12.51 21.03 7.31
N GLY A 378 11.63 20.42 8.09
CA GLY A 378 10.36 21.02 8.48
C GLY A 378 9.18 20.61 7.60
N TYR A 379 9.45 20.02 6.42
CA TYR A 379 8.46 19.33 5.61
C TYR A 379 8.67 17.79 5.63
N TRP A 380 9.93 17.35 5.51
CA TRP A 380 10.39 15.98 5.70
C TRP A 380 11.59 15.92 6.65
N PRO A 381 11.46 15.63 7.98
CA PRO A 381 10.23 15.45 8.75
C PRO A 381 9.45 16.75 8.98
N TYR A 382 8.16 16.62 9.24
CA TYR A 382 7.31 17.75 9.61
C TYR A 382 7.57 18.15 11.08
N GLN A 383 7.80 19.44 11.32
CA GLN A 383 8.19 19.93 12.65
C GLN A 383 7.18 19.64 13.77
N ARG A 384 5.87 19.57 13.42
CA ARG A 384 4.80 19.30 14.38
C ARG A 384 4.49 17.80 14.55
N GLU A 385 5.12 16.95 13.76
CA GLU A 385 4.92 15.51 13.88
C GLU A 385 5.80 14.96 15.02
N ARG A 386 5.14 14.41 16.05
CA ARG A 386 5.83 13.87 17.23
C ARG A 386 6.66 12.62 16.90
N ASN A 387 6.41 12.00 15.77
CA ASN A 387 7.07 10.77 15.36
C ASN A 387 7.82 10.94 14.02
N ALA A 388 9.09 11.34 14.11
CA ALA A 388 9.96 11.47 12.95
C ALA A 388 10.12 10.15 12.17
N GLU A 389 9.99 9.01 12.83
CA GLU A 389 10.04 7.69 12.20
C GLU A 389 8.86 7.47 11.25
N ASN A 390 7.67 7.94 11.60
CA ASN A 390 6.53 7.87 10.71
C ASN A 390 6.74 8.68 9.42
N CYS A 391 7.28 9.89 9.54
CA CYS A 391 7.71 10.68 8.38
C CYS A 391 8.76 9.96 7.53
N ARG A 392 9.73 9.31 8.18
CA ARG A 392 10.77 8.54 7.49
C ARG A 392 10.18 7.36 6.72
N ARG A 393 9.22 6.66 7.30
CA ARG A 393 8.51 5.56 6.62
C ARG A 393 7.72 6.06 5.40
N GLY A 394 7.04 7.21 5.51
CA GLY A 394 6.40 7.87 4.37
C GLY A 394 7.39 8.24 3.26
N PHE A 395 8.53 8.80 3.64
CA PHE A 395 9.60 9.14 2.69
C PHE A 395 10.19 7.89 2.02
N LEU A 396 10.47 6.84 2.79
CA LEU A 396 10.90 5.53 2.28
C LEU A 396 9.90 4.95 1.27
N ARG A 397 8.62 5.04 1.60
CA ARG A 397 7.54 4.55 0.75
C ARG A 397 7.49 5.30 -0.56
N ALA A 398 7.63 6.63 -0.53
CA ALA A 398 7.70 7.47 -1.71
C ALA A 398 8.90 7.09 -2.61
N VAL A 399 10.10 7.06 -2.05
CA VAL A 399 11.32 6.73 -2.79
C VAL A 399 11.27 5.32 -3.38
N SER A 400 10.83 4.33 -2.60
CA SER A 400 10.77 2.93 -3.05
C SER A 400 9.71 2.65 -4.11
N SER A 401 8.78 3.58 -4.37
CA SER A 401 7.73 3.40 -5.37
C SER A 401 8.23 3.56 -6.81
N ALA A 402 9.28 4.36 -7.05
CA ALA A 402 9.83 4.61 -8.37
C ALA A 402 10.44 3.35 -9.03
N ARG A 403 10.36 3.30 -10.36
CA ARG A 403 10.99 2.25 -11.19
C ARG A 403 12.34 2.69 -11.75
N ASN A 404 12.41 3.93 -12.26
CA ASN A 404 13.54 4.40 -13.06
C ASN A 404 14.32 5.53 -12.41
N GLY A 405 13.68 6.32 -11.52
CA GLY A 405 14.41 7.40 -10.86
C GLY A 405 13.59 8.23 -9.88
N VAL A 406 14.31 8.88 -8.98
CA VAL A 406 13.75 9.77 -7.96
C VAL A 406 14.44 11.12 -8.06
N PHE A 407 13.65 12.18 -8.07
CA PHE A 407 14.10 13.56 -8.09
C PHE A 407 13.72 14.24 -6.77
N PHE A 408 14.73 14.71 -6.06
CA PHE A 408 14.58 15.47 -4.82
C PHE A 408 14.71 16.97 -5.15
N LEU A 409 13.61 17.73 -5.06
CA LEU A 409 13.69 19.18 -5.21
C LEU A 409 14.05 19.79 -3.87
N ILE A 410 15.27 20.28 -3.77
CA ILE A 410 15.86 20.85 -2.55
C ILE A 410 15.86 22.38 -2.63
N PRO A 411 15.71 23.09 -1.50
CA PRO A 411 15.78 24.54 -1.49
C PRO A 411 17.18 25.03 -1.86
N ASP A 412 17.25 26.20 -2.48
CA ASP A 412 18.52 26.89 -2.71
C ASP A 412 19.16 27.23 -1.36
N PRO A 413 20.44 26.90 -1.16
CA PRO A 413 21.17 27.22 0.09
C PRO A 413 21.16 28.70 0.48
N SER A 414 20.95 29.59 -0.48
CA SER A 414 20.85 31.04 -0.22
C SER A 414 19.62 31.45 0.60
N HIS A 415 18.60 30.60 0.69
CA HIS A 415 17.33 30.90 1.36
C HIS A 415 17.25 30.47 2.84
N ALA A 416 18.35 30.14 3.48
CA ALA A 416 18.41 29.66 4.88
C ALA A 416 17.54 28.43 5.18
N LEU A 417 16.96 27.78 4.16
CA LEU A 417 16.22 26.54 4.27
C LEU A 417 17.20 25.37 4.12
N LEU A 418 17.12 24.43 5.04
CA LEU A 418 17.99 23.26 5.01
C LEU A 418 17.30 22.11 4.26
N PRO A 419 18.06 21.34 3.46
CA PRO A 419 17.56 20.08 2.89
C PRO A 419 17.05 19.13 3.96
N SER A 420 16.18 18.20 3.56
CA SER A 420 15.68 17.18 4.47
C SER A 420 16.82 16.33 5.05
N PRO A 421 16.86 16.11 6.38
CA PRO A 421 17.85 15.22 6.98
C PRO A 421 17.77 13.78 6.45
N PHE A 422 16.62 13.37 5.91
CA PHE A 422 16.45 12.04 5.31
C PHE A 422 17.32 11.83 4.07
N LEU A 423 17.71 12.89 3.37
CA LEU A 423 18.68 12.79 2.28
C LEU A 423 20.06 12.38 2.83
N ALA A 424 20.51 13.01 3.91
CA ALA A 424 21.76 12.65 4.55
C ALA A 424 21.74 11.25 5.19
N GLU A 425 20.62 10.87 5.81
CA GLU A 425 20.43 9.53 6.38
C GLU A 425 20.47 8.42 5.31
N GLY A 426 19.93 8.69 4.11
CA GLY A 426 19.91 7.75 2.99
C GLY A 426 21.19 7.73 2.15
N CYS A 427 22.04 8.76 2.26
CA CYS A 427 23.25 8.89 1.47
C CYS A 427 24.49 8.56 2.31
N THR A 428 25.26 7.54 1.91
CA THR A 428 26.66 7.45 2.34
C THR A 428 27.56 8.27 1.40
N PRO A 429 28.75 8.69 1.83
CA PRO A 429 29.73 9.36 0.96
C PRO A 429 30.08 8.60 -0.32
N LYS A 430 29.82 7.28 -0.36
CA LYS A 430 30.01 6.42 -1.55
C LYS A 430 28.80 6.42 -2.52
N LEU A 431 27.65 6.91 -2.10
CA LEU A 431 26.42 6.96 -2.88
C LEU A 431 26.16 8.31 -3.56
N VAL A 432 26.99 9.31 -3.27
CA VAL A 432 26.92 10.60 -3.95
C VAL A 432 27.36 10.41 -5.41
N THR A 433 26.43 9.91 -6.19
CA THR A 433 26.53 9.93 -7.63
C THR A 433 25.94 11.25 -8.11
N LYS A 434 26.85 12.14 -8.57
CA LYS A 434 26.56 13.32 -9.39
C LYS A 434 25.32 14.10 -8.96
N ALA A 435 25.49 15.11 -8.11
CA ALA A 435 24.61 16.25 -8.13
C ALA A 435 24.58 16.76 -9.58
N VAL A 436 23.56 16.37 -10.33
CA VAL A 436 23.27 17.01 -11.61
C VAL A 436 22.56 18.29 -11.21
N THR A 437 23.35 19.36 -11.09
CA THR A 437 22.79 20.71 -11.09
C THR A 437 22.19 20.88 -12.48
N LEU A 438 20.87 20.64 -12.60
CA LEU A 438 20.13 21.07 -13.78
C LEU A 438 20.19 22.59 -13.78
N LYS A 439 21.24 23.15 -14.38
CA LYS A 439 21.22 24.55 -14.79
C LYS A 439 20.15 24.63 -15.85
N LEU A 440 19.00 25.12 -15.48
CA LEU A 440 17.97 25.57 -16.42
C LEU A 440 18.57 26.79 -17.14
N GLY A 441 19.42 26.50 -18.11
CA GLY A 441 19.99 27.48 -19.04
C GLY A 441 18.90 27.85 -20.02
N GLU A 442 18.89 29.10 -20.38
CA GLU A 442 18.18 29.66 -21.51
C GLU A 442 18.28 28.73 -22.72
N LYS A 443 17.12 28.28 -23.19
CA LYS A 443 16.91 27.56 -24.48
C LYS A 443 18.01 26.58 -24.93
N GLY A 444 17.80 25.32 -24.68
CA GLY A 444 18.22 24.30 -25.65
C GLY A 444 19.52 23.55 -25.41
N GLU A 445 19.84 23.12 -24.18
CA GLU A 445 20.88 22.10 -24.00
C GLU A 445 20.28 20.76 -23.54
N THR A 446 20.42 19.80 -24.41
CA THR A 446 20.09 18.38 -24.21
C THR A 446 20.90 17.82 -23.06
N LEU A 447 20.24 17.11 -22.14
CA LEU A 447 20.89 16.27 -21.14
C LEU A 447 21.84 15.28 -21.85
N ALA A 448 23.10 15.63 -21.94
CA ALA A 448 24.13 14.73 -22.39
C ALA A 448 24.42 13.73 -21.28
N THR A 449 23.99 12.50 -21.50
CA THR A 449 24.45 11.32 -20.73
C THR A 449 25.96 11.17 -20.91
N LYS A 450 26.70 11.33 -19.83
CA LYS A 450 28.03 10.73 -19.68
C LYS A 450 28.02 9.75 -18.54
#